data_bd43f7e57cef8ff1098f7e9c92c59706
#
_entry.id   bd43f7e57cef8ff1098f7e9c92c59706
#
_cell.length_a   1.000
_cell.length_b   1.000
_cell.length_c   1.000
_cell.angle_alpha   90.00
_cell.angle_beta   90.00
_cell.angle_gamma   90.00
#
_symmetry.space_group_name_H-M   'P 1'
#
loop_
_entity.id
_entity.type
_entity.pdbx_description
1 polymer ?
#
loop_
_entity_poly.entity_id
_entity_poly.type
_entity_poly.pdbx_seq_one_letter_code
_entity_poly.pdbx_strand_id
1 'polypeptide(L)'
;MRRRVLAVLPVLIALAFVLSACAPKPAAVVPQLKRPLVLGMHAICETDADTRALIGEVPSLAKRGVNLLIAEVDYWYEYASHPELRMENAIKKETVKALLAACRAKGIRLVPQFQSLGHQSWDDKTFPLLVKYPQLDETPNKYPGNKGTDPWGTEFYCRSWCPLHPDLLPIINDLYDELLDVFEADALHIGMDEVFIIADADCPRCAGKPTGELFARAVNDAYDHIVRKRGKEMMMWADRLLDGQATGYGLWEASMNGTNTAIDIIPKDIIMCDWHYEPKYPLQPTPRSTFPSVRIFVDKGFRVLPTSFRNVKAVKSFIDQSLGVPSDKVLGHLCTVWHPLAKGQYAKLPQLKAASKKIRKASAVS
;
A
#
# COMPACT_ATOMS: atom_id res chain seq x y z
N MET A 1 4.34 -41.52 94.19
CA MET A 1 3.67 -41.86 92.98
C MET A 1 4.28 -41.02 91.87
N ARG A 2 5.19 -41.60 91.04
CA ARG A 2 5.82 -40.91 89.89
C ARG A 2 5.28 -41.50 88.66
N ARG A 3 4.53 -40.69 87.84
CA ARG A 3 4.09 -41.07 86.54
C ARG A 3 5.18 -40.77 85.51
N ARG A 4 5.64 -41.81 84.77
CA ARG A 4 6.55 -41.66 83.65
C ARG A 4 5.72 -41.29 82.40
N VAL A 5 6.09 -40.21 81.75
CA VAL A 5 5.55 -39.85 80.46
C VAL A 5 6.50 -40.37 79.36
N LEU A 6 6.01 -41.26 78.52
CA LEU A 6 6.72 -41.71 77.32
C LEU A 6 6.57 -40.67 76.25
N ALA A 7 7.67 -40.15 75.72
CA ALA A 7 7.72 -39.31 74.55
C ALA A 7 7.79 -40.23 73.30
N VAL A 8 6.82 -40.09 72.41
CA VAL A 8 6.81 -40.73 71.11
C VAL A 8 7.31 -39.74 70.06
N LEU A 9 8.45 -40.05 69.45
CA LEU A 9 9.07 -39.30 68.39
C LEU A 9 8.38 -39.67 67.04
N PRO A 10 7.83 -38.77 66.24
CA PRO A 10 7.38 -39.09 64.87
C PRO A 10 8.57 -39.00 63.90
N VAL A 11 8.81 -40.15 63.24
CA VAL A 11 9.73 -40.23 62.08
C VAL A 11 9.05 -39.61 60.87
N LEU A 12 9.48 -38.46 60.41
CA LEU A 12 9.07 -37.83 59.11
C LEU A 12 9.90 -38.46 58.00
N ILE A 13 9.26 -39.33 57.19
CA ILE A 13 9.83 -39.80 55.94
C ILE A 13 9.54 -38.73 54.86
N ALA A 14 10.59 -38.03 54.48
CA ALA A 14 10.51 -37.08 53.34
C ALA A 14 10.60 -37.86 52.00
N LEU A 15 9.49 -37.98 51.32
CA LEU A 15 9.42 -38.51 49.95
C LEU A 15 9.85 -37.39 48.99
N ALA A 16 11.08 -37.41 48.47
CA ALA A 16 11.54 -36.52 47.42
C ALA A 16 10.98 -36.99 46.06
N PHE A 17 9.94 -36.31 45.58
CA PHE A 17 9.49 -36.46 44.18
C PHE A 17 10.48 -35.73 43.27
N VAL A 18 11.30 -36.46 42.52
CA VAL A 18 12.10 -35.94 41.43
C VAL A 18 11.16 -35.72 40.23
N LEU A 19 10.62 -34.54 40.10
CA LEU A 19 9.94 -34.09 38.87
C LEU A 19 11.02 -33.87 37.80
N SER A 20 11.25 -34.88 36.96
CA SER A 20 12.01 -34.74 35.72
C SER A 20 11.19 -33.88 34.77
N ALA A 21 11.45 -32.57 34.73
CA ALA A 21 10.88 -31.68 33.77
C ALA A 21 11.46 -32.02 32.39
N CYS A 22 10.68 -32.76 31.56
CA CYS A 22 10.95 -32.86 30.14
C CYS A 22 10.84 -31.44 29.51
N ALA A 23 11.98 -30.80 29.29
CA ALA A 23 12.01 -29.60 28.47
C ALA A 23 11.42 -29.90 27.09
N PRO A 24 10.49 -29.07 26.60
CA PRO A 24 9.95 -29.28 25.25
C PRO A 24 11.11 -29.19 24.24
N LYS A 25 11.24 -30.20 23.39
CA LYS A 25 12.16 -30.15 22.24
C LYS A 25 11.88 -28.86 21.46
N PRO A 26 12.92 -28.09 21.09
CA PRO A 26 12.72 -26.93 20.23
C PRO A 26 12.00 -27.41 18.95
N ALA A 27 10.89 -26.74 18.61
CA ALA A 27 10.15 -27.02 17.40
C ALA A 27 11.13 -26.98 16.22
N ALA A 28 11.12 -28.04 15.41
CA ALA A 28 11.93 -28.10 14.20
C ALA A 28 11.61 -26.85 13.37
N VAL A 29 12.61 -26.04 13.09
CA VAL A 29 12.51 -24.89 12.17
C VAL A 29 12.21 -25.51 10.80
N VAL A 30 10.93 -25.50 10.39
CA VAL A 30 10.53 -25.86 9.05
C VAL A 30 11.23 -24.86 8.12
N PRO A 31 12.05 -25.30 7.14
CA PRO A 31 12.68 -24.39 6.20
C PRO A 31 11.57 -23.62 5.50
N GLN A 32 11.46 -22.32 5.75
CA GLN A 32 10.55 -21.45 4.98
C GLN A 32 11.00 -21.54 3.53
N LEU A 33 10.11 -21.95 2.64
CA LEU A 33 10.30 -21.86 1.21
C LEU A 33 10.60 -20.38 0.90
N LYS A 34 11.86 -20.09 0.58
CA LYS A 34 12.32 -18.74 0.27
C LYS A 34 11.60 -18.26 -0.98
N ARG A 35 10.61 -17.38 -0.79
CA ARG A 35 9.96 -16.72 -1.92
C ARG A 35 10.96 -15.74 -2.54
N PRO A 36 11.08 -15.68 -3.88
CA PRO A 36 11.92 -14.68 -4.51
C PRO A 36 11.43 -13.28 -4.11
N LEU A 37 12.38 -12.40 -3.76
CA LEU A 37 12.06 -11.01 -3.45
C LEU A 37 11.41 -10.33 -4.65
N VAL A 38 10.43 -9.49 -4.37
CA VAL A 38 9.81 -8.62 -5.36
C VAL A 38 10.76 -7.49 -5.73
N LEU A 39 11.00 -7.31 -7.02
CA LEU A 39 11.45 -6.05 -7.58
C LEU A 39 10.31 -5.52 -8.45
N GLY A 40 9.59 -4.55 -7.92
CA GLY A 40 8.44 -3.95 -8.57
C GLY A 40 8.79 -2.68 -9.34
N MET A 41 7.97 -2.40 -10.34
CA MET A 41 7.91 -1.10 -11.03
C MET A 41 6.45 -0.64 -11.03
N HIS A 42 6.21 0.59 -10.61
CA HIS A 42 4.93 1.29 -10.77
C HIS A 42 5.05 2.26 -11.96
N ALA A 43 4.04 2.28 -12.80
CA ALA A 43 3.98 3.13 -13.99
C ALA A 43 2.57 3.73 -14.14
N ILE A 44 2.49 5.04 -14.34
CA ILE A 44 1.25 5.72 -14.73
C ILE A 44 1.02 5.54 -16.22
N CYS A 45 -0.21 5.21 -16.59
CA CYS A 45 -0.68 5.02 -17.95
C CYS A 45 -1.89 5.95 -18.18
N GLU A 46 -1.66 7.10 -18.80
CA GLU A 46 -2.70 8.12 -19.04
C GLU A 46 -3.34 8.01 -20.41
N THR A 47 -2.66 7.40 -21.37
CA THR A 47 -3.15 7.24 -22.72
C THR A 47 -2.86 5.84 -23.27
N ASP A 48 -3.56 5.50 -24.36
CA ASP A 48 -3.26 4.29 -25.12
C ASP A 48 -1.81 4.30 -25.67
N ALA A 49 -1.29 5.47 -26.04
CA ALA A 49 0.08 5.63 -26.53
C ALA A 49 1.13 5.37 -25.42
N ASP A 50 0.92 5.87 -24.20
CA ASP A 50 1.81 5.63 -23.06
C ASP A 50 1.87 4.15 -22.69
N THR A 51 0.71 3.50 -22.68
CA THR A 51 0.62 2.06 -22.43
C THR A 51 1.34 1.25 -23.49
N ARG A 52 1.24 1.64 -24.77
CA ARG A 52 2.03 1.01 -25.85
C ARG A 52 3.53 1.23 -25.69
N ALA A 53 3.95 2.41 -25.23
CA ALA A 53 5.36 2.66 -24.92
C ALA A 53 5.85 1.74 -23.78
N LEU A 54 5.03 1.57 -22.72
CA LEU A 54 5.32 0.67 -21.61
C LEU A 54 5.42 -0.80 -22.05
N ILE A 55 4.57 -1.27 -22.97
CA ILE A 55 4.67 -2.62 -23.56
C ILE A 55 6.07 -2.84 -24.15
N GLY A 56 6.60 -1.84 -24.86
CA GLY A 56 7.97 -1.89 -25.41
C GLY A 56 9.08 -1.96 -24.37
N GLU A 57 8.83 -1.57 -23.13
CA GLU A 57 9.78 -1.59 -22.02
C GLU A 57 9.81 -2.92 -21.27
N VAL A 58 8.77 -3.73 -21.33
CA VAL A 58 8.62 -4.98 -20.57
C VAL A 58 9.85 -5.90 -20.69
N PRO A 59 10.44 -6.14 -21.90
CA PRO A 59 11.65 -6.95 -22.00
C PRO A 59 12.86 -6.36 -21.26
N SER A 60 12.99 -5.04 -21.25
CA SER A 60 14.07 -4.32 -20.58
C SER A 60 13.90 -4.31 -19.06
N LEU A 61 12.68 -4.19 -18.58
CA LEU A 61 12.32 -4.32 -17.16
C LEU A 61 12.62 -5.74 -16.66
N ALA A 62 12.22 -6.77 -17.40
CA ALA A 62 12.53 -8.16 -17.06
C ALA A 62 14.07 -8.41 -16.96
N LYS A 63 14.86 -7.86 -17.89
CA LYS A 63 16.34 -7.92 -17.81
C LYS A 63 16.89 -7.26 -16.55
N ARG A 64 16.20 -6.25 -15.99
CA ARG A 64 16.55 -5.64 -14.70
C ARG A 64 16.15 -6.51 -13.51
N GLY A 65 15.35 -7.55 -13.70
CA GLY A 65 14.83 -8.43 -12.65
C GLY A 65 13.49 -7.99 -12.10
N VAL A 66 12.81 -7.06 -12.76
CA VAL A 66 11.41 -6.69 -12.42
C VAL A 66 10.54 -7.91 -12.60
N ASN A 67 9.78 -8.26 -11.56
CA ASN A 67 8.84 -9.37 -11.52
C ASN A 67 7.41 -8.95 -11.09
N LEU A 68 7.21 -7.65 -10.79
CA LEU A 68 5.93 -7.02 -10.54
C LEU A 68 5.84 -5.71 -11.32
N LEU A 69 4.77 -5.51 -12.07
CA LEU A 69 4.41 -4.22 -12.69
C LEU A 69 3.05 -3.79 -12.16
N ILE A 70 3.00 -2.63 -11.51
CA ILE A 70 1.75 -1.97 -11.14
C ILE A 70 1.48 -0.92 -12.21
N ALA A 71 0.35 -1.04 -12.91
CA ALA A 71 -0.09 -0.10 -13.93
C ALA A 71 -1.23 0.73 -13.37
N GLU A 72 -0.97 1.98 -13.05
CA GLU A 72 -1.98 2.95 -12.64
C GLU A 72 -2.70 3.47 -13.87
N VAL A 73 -4.01 3.23 -13.92
CA VAL A 73 -4.85 3.55 -15.08
C VAL A 73 -6.04 4.44 -14.74
N ASP A 74 -6.45 4.51 -13.49
CA ASP A 74 -7.52 5.37 -12.98
C ASP A 74 -8.69 5.51 -13.97
N TYR A 75 -9.07 6.73 -14.35
CA TYR A 75 -10.11 7.02 -15.31
C TYR A 75 -9.63 6.99 -16.78
N TRP A 76 -8.36 6.66 -17.03
CA TRP A 76 -7.79 6.59 -18.39
C TRP A 76 -8.02 5.23 -19.09
N TYR A 77 -8.76 4.30 -18.49
CA TYR A 77 -9.21 3.09 -19.17
C TYR A 77 -10.58 3.32 -19.84
N GLU A 78 -10.85 2.64 -20.96
CA GLU A 78 -12.12 2.75 -21.69
C GLU A 78 -13.27 1.96 -21.05
N TYR A 79 -13.61 2.26 -19.80
CA TYR A 79 -14.65 1.56 -19.05
C TYR A 79 -15.95 1.41 -19.84
N ALA A 80 -16.47 0.18 -19.95
CA ALA A 80 -17.76 -0.08 -20.57
C ALA A 80 -18.91 0.09 -19.56
N SER A 81 -18.65 -0.17 -18.29
CA SER A 81 -19.61 -0.02 -17.20
C SER A 81 -20.02 1.44 -16.98
N HIS A 82 -19.03 2.34 -17.02
CA HIS A 82 -19.21 3.77 -16.80
C HIS A 82 -18.51 4.60 -17.89
N PRO A 83 -19.05 4.62 -19.11
CA PRO A 83 -18.41 5.33 -20.24
C PRO A 83 -18.29 6.84 -20.02
N GLU A 84 -19.13 7.42 -19.17
CA GLU A 84 -19.10 8.83 -18.80
C GLU A 84 -17.93 9.21 -17.90
N LEU A 85 -17.24 8.23 -17.31
CA LEU A 85 -16.08 8.42 -16.45
C LEU A 85 -14.74 8.28 -17.19
N ARG A 86 -14.77 8.03 -18.50
CA ARG A 86 -13.54 7.90 -19.29
C ARG A 86 -12.87 9.26 -19.51
N MET A 87 -11.56 9.28 -19.36
CA MET A 87 -10.74 10.39 -19.81
C MET A 87 -10.59 10.35 -21.34
N GLU A 88 -10.19 11.49 -21.94
CA GLU A 88 -9.85 11.53 -23.35
C GLU A 88 -8.65 10.63 -23.66
N ASN A 89 -8.64 10.04 -24.87
CA ASN A 89 -7.59 9.12 -25.32
C ASN A 89 -7.39 7.89 -24.42
N ALA A 90 -8.47 7.44 -23.81
CA ALA A 90 -8.48 6.30 -22.90
C ALA A 90 -7.80 5.06 -23.49
N ILE A 91 -7.16 4.31 -22.62
CA ILE A 91 -6.45 3.07 -22.91
C ILE A 91 -7.45 2.03 -23.42
N LYS A 92 -7.16 1.45 -24.57
CA LYS A 92 -8.00 0.44 -25.22
C LYS A 92 -7.87 -0.92 -24.55
N LYS A 93 -8.95 -1.65 -24.50
CA LYS A 93 -8.98 -3.04 -24.01
C LYS A 93 -7.92 -3.92 -24.68
N GLU A 94 -7.74 -3.76 -25.98
CA GLU A 94 -6.74 -4.51 -26.75
C GLU A 94 -5.31 -4.15 -26.32
N THR A 95 -5.06 -2.89 -25.95
CA THR A 95 -3.75 -2.44 -25.47
C THR A 95 -3.46 -3.01 -24.08
N VAL A 96 -4.45 -3.07 -23.18
CA VAL A 96 -4.32 -3.75 -21.88
C VAL A 96 -3.99 -5.23 -22.09
N LYS A 97 -4.71 -5.94 -22.97
CA LYS A 97 -4.43 -7.34 -23.31
C LYS A 97 -3.02 -7.54 -23.87
N ALA A 98 -2.54 -6.61 -24.71
CA ALA A 98 -1.17 -6.65 -25.23
C ALA A 98 -0.13 -6.45 -24.12
N LEU A 99 -0.37 -5.54 -23.15
CA LEU A 99 0.49 -5.36 -21.99
C LEU A 99 0.53 -6.63 -21.11
N LEU A 100 -0.62 -7.22 -20.86
CA LEU A 100 -0.75 -8.47 -20.11
C LEU A 100 0.04 -9.61 -20.77
N ALA A 101 -0.13 -9.78 -22.09
CA ALA A 101 0.60 -10.80 -22.84
C ALA A 101 2.12 -10.58 -22.80
N ALA A 102 2.59 -9.33 -22.91
CA ALA A 102 4.00 -8.99 -22.81
C ALA A 102 4.58 -9.29 -21.43
N CYS A 103 3.84 -8.94 -20.36
CA CYS A 103 4.24 -9.22 -18.97
C CYS A 103 4.29 -10.74 -18.71
N ARG A 104 3.28 -11.49 -19.10
CA ARG A 104 3.23 -12.96 -18.97
C ARG A 104 4.39 -13.65 -19.68
N ALA A 105 4.72 -13.22 -20.90
CA ALA A 105 5.84 -13.75 -21.68
C ALA A 105 7.21 -13.53 -20.99
N LYS A 106 7.29 -12.65 -20.01
CA LYS A 106 8.51 -12.34 -19.25
C LYS A 106 8.41 -12.72 -17.78
N GLY A 107 7.34 -13.37 -17.33
CA GLY A 107 7.14 -13.76 -15.95
C GLY A 107 6.96 -12.56 -15.00
N ILE A 108 6.45 -11.45 -15.51
CA ILE A 108 6.12 -10.26 -14.71
C ILE A 108 4.64 -10.33 -14.32
N ARG A 109 4.36 -10.30 -13.02
CA ARG A 109 3.01 -10.12 -12.49
C ARG A 109 2.53 -8.72 -12.83
N LEU A 110 1.35 -8.58 -13.44
CA LEU A 110 0.74 -7.30 -13.75
C LEU A 110 -0.44 -7.05 -12.82
N VAL A 111 -0.43 -5.91 -12.13
CA VAL A 111 -1.48 -5.49 -11.20
C VAL A 111 -1.99 -4.12 -11.64
N PRO A 112 -3.29 -3.95 -11.91
CA PRO A 112 -3.85 -2.62 -12.16
C PRO A 112 -3.92 -1.81 -10.86
N GLN A 113 -3.84 -0.49 -10.98
CA GLN A 113 -4.11 0.46 -9.91
C GLN A 113 -5.24 1.39 -10.32
N PHE A 114 -6.12 1.67 -9.35
CA PHE A 114 -7.15 2.70 -9.40
C PHE A 114 -7.08 3.54 -8.14
N GLN A 115 -6.95 4.87 -8.30
CA GLN A 115 -6.93 5.80 -7.17
C GLN A 115 -8.29 5.93 -6.52
N SER A 116 -8.35 5.55 -5.25
CA SER A 116 -9.55 5.48 -4.45
C SER A 116 -9.52 6.50 -3.32
N LEU A 117 -10.67 7.04 -2.96
CA LEU A 117 -10.93 8.00 -1.90
C LEU A 117 -10.28 9.37 -2.16
N GLY A 118 -8.96 9.50 -2.01
CA GLY A 118 -8.19 10.68 -2.36
C GLY A 118 -7.84 10.75 -3.84
N HIS A 119 -7.06 11.76 -4.22
CA HIS A 119 -6.64 11.97 -5.61
C HIS A 119 -7.77 11.98 -6.65
N GLN A 120 -8.94 12.53 -6.26
CA GLN A 120 -10.03 12.76 -7.20
C GLN A 120 -9.87 14.08 -7.98
N SER A 121 -8.73 14.71 -7.82
CA SER A 121 -8.23 15.83 -8.60
C SER A 121 -6.70 15.82 -8.60
N TRP A 122 -6.12 16.45 -9.61
CA TRP A 122 -4.69 16.67 -9.72
C TRP A 122 -4.44 18.03 -10.33
N ASP A 123 -3.60 18.84 -9.68
CA ASP A 123 -3.37 20.26 -10.03
C ASP A 123 -4.72 21.01 -10.17
N ASP A 124 -5.05 21.45 -11.37
CA ASP A 124 -6.26 22.20 -11.71
C ASP A 124 -7.39 21.34 -12.29
N LYS A 125 -7.22 20.00 -12.32
CA LYS A 125 -8.20 19.07 -12.89
C LYS A 125 -8.90 18.26 -11.84
N THR A 126 -10.24 18.34 -11.79
CA THR A 126 -11.08 17.34 -11.11
C THR A 126 -11.30 16.15 -12.04
N PHE A 127 -11.19 14.95 -11.50
CA PHE A 127 -11.40 13.74 -12.28
C PHE A 127 -12.87 13.44 -12.51
N PRO A 128 -13.19 12.62 -13.55
CA PRO A 128 -14.55 12.46 -14.06
C PRO A 128 -15.59 12.10 -13.02
N LEU A 129 -15.26 11.31 -12.00
CA LEU A 129 -16.22 10.92 -10.95
C LEU A 129 -16.85 12.15 -10.29
N LEU A 130 -16.05 13.06 -9.77
CA LEU A 130 -16.54 14.24 -9.08
C LEU A 130 -17.05 15.33 -10.02
N VAL A 131 -16.67 15.29 -11.30
CA VAL A 131 -17.23 16.15 -12.34
C VAL A 131 -18.66 15.71 -12.70
N LYS A 132 -18.89 14.39 -12.86
CA LYS A 132 -20.19 13.82 -13.26
C LYS A 132 -21.14 13.68 -12.08
N TYR A 133 -20.61 13.39 -10.92
CA TYR A 133 -21.34 13.13 -9.70
C TYR A 133 -20.85 14.00 -8.55
N PRO A 134 -21.00 15.35 -8.63
CA PRO A 134 -20.45 16.28 -7.64
C PRO A 134 -21.01 16.07 -6.23
N GLN A 135 -22.16 15.42 -6.09
CA GLN A 135 -22.72 15.04 -4.78
C GLN A 135 -21.87 13.98 -4.05
N LEU A 136 -20.99 13.26 -4.76
CA LEU A 136 -20.07 12.29 -4.17
C LEU A 136 -18.85 12.93 -3.51
N ASP A 137 -18.58 14.21 -3.77
CA ASP A 137 -17.45 14.93 -3.18
C ASP A 137 -17.61 15.02 -1.65
N GLU A 138 -16.50 14.87 -0.93
CA GLU A 138 -16.44 15.09 0.52
C GLU A 138 -16.77 16.55 0.88
N THR A 139 -16.47 17.48 -0.02
CA THR A 139 -16.69 18.92 0.16
C THR A 139 -17.43 19.52 -1.05
N PRO A 140 -18.67 19.12 -1.34
CA PRO A 140 -19.38 19.56 -2.52
C PRO A 140 -19.52 21.08 -2.51
N ASN A 141 -19.12 21.73 -3.62
CA ASN A 141 -19.17 23.18 -3.85
C ASN A 141 -18.25 24.06 -2.96
N LYS A 142 -17.44 23.47 -2.07
CA LYS A 142 -16.53 24.25 -1.19
C LYS A 142 -15.32 24.79 -1.93
N TYR A 143 -14.81 24.04 -2.89
CA TYR A 143 -13.59 24.38 -3.64
C TYR A 143 -13.88 24.50 -5.14
N PRO A 144 -14.54 25.58 -5.58
CA PRO A 144 -14.80 25.81 -6.99
C PRO A 144 -13.48 25.92 -7.78
N GLY A 145 -13.44 25.34 -8.97
CA GLY A 145 -12.25 25.37 -9.81
C GLY A 145 -11.20 24.34 -9.49
N ASN A 146 -11.56 23.26 -8.76
CA ASN A 146 -10.75 22.07 -8.54
C ASN A 146 -9.60 22.18 -7.53
N LYS A 147 -9.46 23.31 -6.87
CA LYS A 147 -8.46 23.50 -5.83
C LYS A 147 -9.12 23.44 -4.47
N GLY A 148 -8.72 22.46 -3.66
CA GLY A 148 -9.03 22.42 -2.23
C GLY A 148 -7.98 23.18 -1.44
N THR A 149 -8.32 23.64 -0.24
CA THR A 149 -7.33 23.99 0.76
C THR A 149 -7.22 22.84 1.76
N ASP A 150 -5.98 22.50 2.12
CA ASP A 150 -5.76 21.59 3.21
C ASP A 150 -6.19 22.22 4.56
N PRO A 151 -6.25 21.45 5.66
CA PRO A 151 -6.58 21.98 6.97
C PRO A 151 -5.65 23.09 7.49
N TRP A 152 -4.53 23.31 6.82
CA TRP A 152 -3.53 24.35 7.16
C TRP A 152 -3.60 25.58 6.26
N GLY A 153 -4.56 25.62 5.33
CA GLY A 153 -4.81 26.79 4.47
C GLY A 153 -3.91 26.88 3.24
N THR A 154 -3.16 25.84 2.90
CA THR A 154 -2.42 25.76 1.65
C THR A 154 -3.32 25.26 0.51
N GLU A 155 -3.10 25.75 -0.72
CA GLU A 155 -3.79 25.19 -1.89
C GLU A 155 -3.45 23.70 -2.04
N PHE A 156 -4.47 22.87 -2.19
CA PHE A 156 -4.31 21.45 -2.20
C PHE A 156 -4.90 20.81 -3.45
N TYR A 157 -4.17 19.90 -4.06
CA TYR A 157 -4.53 19.28 -5.34
C TYR A 157 -5.37 18.02 -5.21
N CYS A 158 -5.51 17.46 -3.99
CA CYS A 158 -6.22 16.20 -3.77
C CYS A 158 -7.62 16.43 -3.22
N ARG A 159 -8.65 16.19 -4.04
CA ARG A 159 -10.03 16.04 -3.57
C ARG A 159 -10.27 14.60 -3.15
N SER A 160 -11.28 14.41 -2.29
CA SER A 160 -11.72 13.07 -1.88
C SER A 160 -13.21 12.91 -2.15
N TRP A 161 -13.63 11.70 -2.42
CA TRP A 161 -15.05 11.38 -2.36
C TRP A 161 -15.52 11.16 -0.91
N CYS A 162 -16.82 11.32 -0.67
CA CYS A 162 -17.44 11.03 0.63
C CYS A 162 -17.59 9.50 0.82
N PRO A 163 -16.86 8.89 1.76
CA PRO A 163 -16.90 7.43 1.94
C PRO A 163 -18.26 6.91 2.46
N LEU A 164 -19.14 7.81 2.91
CA LEU A 164 -20.47 7.46 3.39
C LEU A 164 -21.60 7.77 2.39
N HIS A 165 -21.25 8.13 1.14
CA HIS A 165 -22.29 8.38 0.16
C HIS A 165 -22.88 7.06 -0.36
N PRO A 166 -24.21 6.84 -0.28
CA PRO A 166 -24.83 5.56 -0.61
C PRO A 166 -24.65 5.14 -2.09
N ASP A 167 -24.55 6.11 -3.00
CA ASP A 167 -24.46 5.86 -4.45
C ASP A 167 -23.01 5.63 -4.90
N LEU A 168 -22.01 5.74 -4.03
CA LEU A 168 -20.61 5.63 -4.38
C LEU A 168 -20.20 4.20 -4.74
N LEU A 169 -20.46 3.27 -3.82
CA LEU A 169 -19.93 1.91 -3.91
C LEU A 169 -20.37 1.14 -5.17
N PRO A 170 -21.62 1.27 -5.66
CA PRO A 170 -22.00 0.62 -6.92
C PRO A 170 -21.07 1.02 -8.08
N ILE A 171 -20.81 2.33 -8.22
CA ILE A 171 -19.97 2.87 -9.29
C ILE A 171 -18.53 2.37 -9.16
N ILE A 172 -17.93 2.52 -7.99
CA ILE A 172 -16.53 2.14 -7.76
C ILE A 172 -16.32 0.63 -7.90
N ASN A 173 -17.25 -0.17 -7.42
CA ASN A 173 -17.18 -1.62 -7.55
C ASN A 173 -17.25 -2.07 -9.02
N ASP A 174 -18.04 -1.43 -9.85
CA ASP A 174 -18.11 -1.72 -11.28
C ASP A 174 -16.77 -1.40 -11.98
N LEU A 175 -16.12 -0.28 -11.61
CA LEU A 175 -14.78 0.05 -12.13
C LEU A 175 -13.72 -0.97 -11.67
N TYR A 176 -13.74 -1.38 -10.40
CA TYR A 176 -12.82 -2.41 -9.90
C TYR A 176 -13.03 -3.75 -10.60
N ASP A 177 -14.27 -4.15 -10.81
CA ASP A 177 -14.60 -5.41 -11.47
C ASP A 177 -14.09 -5.41 -12.91
N GLU A 178 -14.29 -4.32 -13.63
CA GLU A 178 -13.86 -4.22 -15.03
C GLU A 178 -12.33 -4.23 -15.17
N LEU A 179 -11.61 -3.55 -14.25
CA LEU A 179 -10.14 -3.61 -14.21
C LEU A 179 -9.64 -5.02 -13.87
N LEU A 180 -10.20 -5.65 -12.85
CA LEU A 180 -9.83 -7.03 -12.48
C LEU A 180 -10.02 -7.99 -13.65
N ASP A 181 -11.10 -7.83 -14.40
CA ASP A 181 -11.44 -8.72 -15.52
C ASP A 181 -10.57 -8.46 -16.76
N VAL A 182 -10.35 -7.19 -17.15
CA VAL A 182 -9.57 -6.88 -18.36
C VAL A 182 -8.08 -7.16 -18.19
N PHE A 183 -7.55 -6.94 -17.00
CA PHE A 183 -6.16 -7.28 -16.65
C PHE A 183 -5.99 -8.77 -16.31
N GLU A 184 -7.10 -9.54 -16.22
CA GLU A 184 -7.10 -10.91 -15.68
C GLU A 184 -6.26 -10.97 -14.40
N ALA A 185 -6.48 -9.98 -13.53
CA ALA A 185 -5.61 -9.71 -12.40
C ALA A 185 -5.93 -10.62 -11.20
N ASP A 186 -4.90 -10.98 -10.47
CA ASP A 186 -5.00 -11.66 -9.18
C ASP A 186 -4.95 -10.71 -7.98
N ALA A 187 -4.73 -9.41 -8.24
CA ALA A 187 -4.72 -8.34 -7.25
C ALA A 187 -5.20 -7.01 -7.86
N LEU A 188 -5.67 -6.11 -7.01
CA LEU A 188 -5.90 -4.70 -7.33
C LEU A 188 -5.16 -3.81 -6.34
N HIS A 189 -4.47 -2.78 -6.85
CA HIS A 189 -3.94 -1.70 -6.03
C HIS A 189 -4.96 -0.56 -6.01
N ILE A 190 -5.45 -0.20 -4.81
CA ILE A 190 -6.56 0.74 -4.67
C ILE A 190 -6.12 2.20 -4.43
N GLY A 191 -4.83 2.52 -4.57
CA GLY A 191 -4.34 3.86 -4.25
C GLY A 191 -4.42 4.16 -2.75
N MET A 192 -5.24 5.13 -2.34
CA MET A 192 -5.54 5.54 -0.95
C MET A 192 -4.48 6.42 -0.29
N ASP A 193 -3.50 6.92 -1.05
CA ASP A 193 -2.51 7.86 -0.58
C ASP A 193 -3.08 9.29 -0.50
N GLU A 194 -2.39 10.11 0.27
CA GLU A 194 -2.60 11.56 0.37
C GLU A 194 -4.06 11.99 0.59
N VAL A 195 -4.83 11.19 1.36
CA VAL A 195 -6.20 11.54 1.76
C VAL A 195 -6.13 12.62 2.86
N PHE A 196 -6.15 13.87 2.43
CA PHE A 196 -6.07 15.03 3.31
C PHE A 196 -7.44 15.57 3.68
N ILE A 197 -8.39 15.55 2.75
CA ILE A 197 -9.77 16.00 2.94
C ILE A 197 -10.62 14.78 3.30
N ILE A 198 -10.96 14.66 4.56
CA ILE A 198 -11.84 13.62 5.11
C ILE A 198 -12.43 14.12 6.44
N ALA A 199 -13.67 13.76 6.74
CA ALA A 199 -14.43 14.27 7.89
C ALA A 199 -14.57 15.80 7.88
N ASP A 200 -14.63 16.40 6.70
CA ASP A 200 -14.77 17.85 6.57
C ASP A 200 -16.06 18.34 7.22
N ALA A 201 -15.98 19.51 7.87
CA ALA A 201 -17.11 20.09 8.59
C ALA A 201 -18.33 20.39 7.69
N ASP A 202 -18.09 20.60 6.40
CA ASP A 202 -19.13 20.88 5.41
C ASP A 202 -19.70 19.60 4.75
N CYS A 203 -19.11 18.44 5.03
CA CYS A 203 -19.67 17.18 4.54
C CYS A 203 -20.93 16.78 5.32
N PRO A 204 -22.09 16.67 4.66
CA PRO A 204 -23.35 16.38 5.36
C PRO A 204 -23.40 14.98 5.99
N ARG A 205 -22.47 14.10 5.65
CA ARG A 205 -22.41 12.71 6.11
C ARG A 205 -21.22 12.42 7.03
N CYS A 206 -20.07 13.06 6.77
CA CYS A 206 -18.81 12.76 7.45
C CYS A 206 -18.51 13.73 8.60
N ALA A 207 -19.09 14.94 8.61
CA ALA A 207 -18.83 15.95 9.64
C ALA A 207 -18.94 15.40 11.06
N GLY A 208 -17.94 15.69 11.89
CA GLY A 208 -17.89 15.28 13.28
C GLY A 208 -17.62 13.79 13.55
N LYS A 209 -17.35 12.99 12.51
CA LYS A 209 -16.98 11.57 12.67
C LYS A 209 -15.46 11.42 12.78
N PRO A 210 -14.97 10.37 13.49
CA PRO A 210 -13.52 10.10 13.56
C PRO A 210 -12.93 9.80 12.18
N THR A 211 -11.88 10.52 11.80
CA THR A 211 -11.23 10.40 10.48
C THR A 211 -10.70 9.00 10.20
N GLY A 212 -10.12 8.36 11.24
CA GLY A 212 -9.62 6.98 11.12
C GLY A 212 -10.72 5.96 10.88
N GLU A 213 -11.91 6.14 11.45
CA GLU A 213 -13.05 5.25 11.19
C GLU A 213 -13.58 5.42 9.77
N LEU A 214 -13.63 6.67 9.26
CA LEU A 214 -14.04 6.95 7.88
C LEU A 214 -13.05 6.38 6.87
N PHE A 215 -11.75 6.56 7.12
CA PHE A 215 -10.70 5.98 6.29
C PHE A 215 -10.77 4.45 6.30
N ALA A 216 -10.87 3.85 7.49
CA ALA A 216 -11.03 2.40 7.62
C ALA A 216 -12.31 1.90 6.95
N ARG A 217 -13.40 2.64 6.97
CA ARG A 217 -14.63 2.29 6.25
C ARG A 217 -14.38 2.18 4.75
N ALA A 218 -13.73 3.16 4.14
CA ALA A 218 -13.41 3.11 2.71
C ALA A 218 -12.50 1.91 2.35
N VAL A 219 -11.48 1.63 3.19
CA VAL A 219 -10.60 0.46 3.01
C VAL A 219 -11.38 -0.85 3.15
N ASN A 220 -12.24 -0.97 4.16
CA ASN A 220 -13.00 -2.18 4.43
C ASN A 220 -14.05 -2.45 3.32
N ASP A 221 -14.71 -1.41 2.80
CA ASP A 221 -15.66 -1.55 1.70
C ASP A 221 -14.96 -2.08 0.42
N ALA A 222 -13.78 -1.55 0.08
CA ALA A 222 -12.96 -2.06 -1.01
C ALA A 222 -12.50 -3.50 -0.74
N TYR A 223 -12.05 -3.81 0.48
CA TYR A 223 -11.62 -5.14 0.87
C TYR A 223 -12.77 -6.16 0.77
N ASP A 224 -13.96 -5.82 1.22
CA ASP A 224 -15.13 -6.69 1.14
C ASP A 224 -15.46 -7.04 -0.31
N HIS A 225 -15.34 -6.07 -1.22
CA HIS A 225 -15.56 -6.30 -2.64
C HIS A 225 -14.42 -7.09 -3.29
N ILE A 226 -13.18 -6.61 -3.19
CA ILE A 226 -12.03 -7.17 -3.91
C ILE A 226 -11.60 -8.52 -3.33
N VAL A 227 -11.49 -8.60 -1.99
CA VAL A 227 -10.93 -9.80 -1.35
C VAL A 227 -12.03 -10.81 -1.05
N ARG A 228 -13.07 -10.41 -0.31
CA ARG A 228 -14.09 -11.37 0.14
C ARG A 228 -14.99 -11.82 -1.01
N LYS A 229 -15.44 -10.89 -1.86
CA LYS A 229 -16.37 -11.22 -2.95
C LYS A 229 -15.65 -11.74 -4.20
N ARG A 230 -14.55 -11.09 -4.62
CA ARG A 230 -13.83 -11.43 -5.86
C ARG A 230 -12.68 -12.41 -5.65
N GLY A 231 -12.24 -12.67 -4.40
CA GLY A 231 -11.14 -13.60 -4.09
C GLY A 231 -9.78 -13.13 -4.60
N LYS A 232 -9.54 -11.82 -4.68
CA LYS A 232 -8.31 -11.21 -5.18
C LYS A 232 -7.48 -10.63 -4.03
N GLU A 233 -6.16 -10.46 -4.21
CA GLU A 233 -5.38 -9.69 -3.26
C GLU A 233 -5.66 -8.19 -3.39
N MET A 234 -5.47 -7.46 -2.29
CA MET A 234 -5.57 -6.01 -2.28
C MET A 234 -4.24 -5.38 -1.87
N MET A 235 -3.83 -4.35 -2.58
CA MET A 235 -2.66 -3.52 -2.29
C MET A 235 -3.10 -2.07 -2.12
N MET A 236 -2.38 -1.29 -1.31
CA MET A 236 -2.64 0.14 -1.16
C MET A 236 -1.38 0.91 -0.76
N TRP A 237 -1.35 2.20 -1.03
CA TRP A 237 -0.38 3.11 -0.45
C TRP A 237 -0.63 3.24 1.05
N ALA A 238 0.42 3.30 1.85
CA ALA A 238 0.34 3.08 3.29
C ALA A 238 0.49 4.35 4.14
N ASP A 239 0.80 5.49 3.54
CA ASP A 239 1.11 6.74 4.22
C ASP A 239 0.04 7.19 5.22
N ARG A 240 -1.23 7.09 4.86
CA ARG A 240 -2.34 7.51 5.76
C ARG A 240 -2.52 6.64 7.00
N LEU A 241 -1.82 5.50 7.10
CA LEU A 241 -1.84 4.60 8.26
C LEU A 241 -0.69 4.87 9.25
N LEU A 242 0.21 5.79 8.95
CA LEU A 242 1.33 6.16 9.79
C LEU A 242 1.05 7.48 10.51
N ASP A 243 1.46 7.56 11.78
CA ASP A 243 1.45 8.82 12.53
C ASP A 243 2.63 9.70 12.09
N GLY A 244 2.35 10.82 11.45
CA GLY A 244 3.37 11.70 10.88
C GLY A 244 4.24 12.38 11.91
N GLN A 245 3.71 12.65 13.11
CA GLN A 245 4.48 13.21 14.21
C GLN A 245 5.38 12.14 14.86
N ALA A 246 4.82 10.97 15.16
CA ALA A 246 5.55 9.90 15.84
C ALA A 246 6.67 9.30 14.97
N THR A 247 6.46 9.18 13.66
CA THR A 247 7.46 8.67 12.71
C THR A 247 8.46 9.73 12.25
N GLY A 248 8.11 11.01 12.39
CA GLY A 248 8.88 12.12 11.89
C GLY A 248 8.77 12.37 10.39
N TYR A 249 7.86 11.69 9.69
CA TYR A 249 7.67 11.87 8.25
C TYR A 249 6.89 13.16 7.90
N GLY A 250 6.05 13.63 8.82
CA GLY A 250 5.24 14.83 8.61
C GLY A 250 4.03 14.57 7.72
N LEU A 251 3.55 15.63 7.07
CA LEU A 251 2.27 15.66 6.37
C LEU A 251 2.21 14.78 5.12
N TRP A 252 3.29 14.81 4.30
CA TRP A 252 3.25 14.21 2.97
C TRP A 252 3.31 12.68 2.99
N GLU A 253 4.27 12.15 3.73
CA GLU A 253 4.52 10.70 3.75
C GLU A 253 3.91 9.99 4.97
N ALA A 254 2.99 10.67 5.69
CA ALA A 254 2.24 10.11 6.81
C ALA A 254 1.00 10.95 7.15
N SER A 255 0.14 10.45 8.02
CA SER A 255 -1.06 11.13 8.48
C SER A 255 -0.76 12.19 9.53
N MET A 256 -1.34 13.39 9.34
CA MET A 256 -1.41 14.46 10.33
C MET A 256 -2.88 14.83 10.66
N ASN A 257 -3.85 14.12 10.08
CA ASN A 257 -5.28 14.37 10.22
C ASN A 257 -6.04 13.26 10.96
N GLY A 258 -5.33 12.30 11.56
CA GLY A 258 -5.91 11.25 12.40
C GLY A 258 -6.34 9.97 11.67
N THR A 259 -6.12 9.86 10.35
CA THR A 259 -6.41 8.63 9.58
C THR A 259 -5.54 7.45 10.02
N ASN A 260 -4.38 7.71 10.64
CA ASN A 260 -3.45 6.67 11.11
C ASN A 260 -4.08 5.68 12.11
N THR A 261 -5.12 6.08 12.83
CA THR A 261 -5.82 5.17 13.76
C THR A 261 -6.53 4.01 13.04
N ALA A 262 -6.77 4.14 11.73
CA ALA A 262 -7.30 3.06 10.89
C ALA A 262 -6.41 1.81 10.85
N ILE A 263 -5.10 1.96 11.09
CA ILE A 263 -4.13 0.85 11.04
C ILE A 263 -4.55 -0.35 11.90
N ASP A 264 -5.28 -0.12 12.99
CA ASP A 264 -5.68 -1.18 13.92
C ASP A 264 -7.00 -1.88 13.55
N ILE A 265 -7.83 -1.26 12.70
CA ILE A 265 -9.19 -1.71 12.41
C ILE A 265 -9.42 -2.13 10.95
N ILE A 266 -8.37 -2.17 10.14
CA ILE A 266 -8.40 -2.72 8.77
C ILE A 266 -7.80 -4.14 8.72
N PRO A 267 -8.17 -4.97 7.69
CA PRO A 267 -7.64 -6.33 7.50
C PRO A 267 -6.13 -6.35 7.33
N LYS A 268 -5.47 -7.38 7.91
CA LYS A 268 -3.99 -7.44 7.99
C LYS A 268 -3.33 -8.17 6.81
N ASP A 269 -4.10 -8.79 5.95
CA ASP A 269 -3.61 -9.45 4.72
C ASP A 269 -3.50 -8.52 3.51
N ILE A 270 -3.86 -7.24 3.66
CA ILE A 270 -3.60 -6.18 2.67
C ILE A 270 -2.09 -5.97 2.52
N ILE A 271 -1.61 -5.78 1.31
CA ILE A 271 -0.20 -5.44 1.04
C ILE A 271 -0.03 -3.92 1.13
N MET A 272 0.79 -3.49 2.09
CA MET A 272 1.13 -2.09 2.31
C MET A 272 2.28 -1.67 1.40
N CYS A 273 2.02 -0.82 0.41
CA CYS A 273 3.04 -0.16 -0.41
C CYS A 273 3.50 1.09 0.34
N ASP A 274 4.57 0.91 1.14
CA ASP A 274 5.09 1.90 2.07
C ASP A 274 6.12 2.78 1.37
N TRP A 275 5.75 4.02 1.03
CA TRP A 275 6.56 4.88 0.18
C TRP A 275 7.28 5.99 0.93
N HIS A 276 8.60 6.10 0.69
CA HIS A 276 9.47 7.13 1.23
C HIS A 276 10.52 7.52 0.19
N TYR A 277 10.63 8.82 -0.09
CA TYR A 277 11.37 9.31 -1.24
C TYR A 277 12.64 10.06 -0.90
N GLU A 278 12.77 10.56 0.32
CA GLU A 278 13.87 11.42 0.71
C GLU A 278 14.81 10.75 1.74
N PRO A 279 16.09 11.11 1.76
CA PRO A 279 17.04 10.60 2.76
C PRO A 279 16.92 11.32 4.11
N LYS A 280 16.05 12.33 4.23
CA LYS A 280 15.78 13.09 5.46
C LYS A 280 14.34 13.52 5.47
N TYR A 281 13.74 13.53 6.65
CA TYR A 281 12.35 13.92 6.85
C TYR A 281 12.26 15.11 7.83
N PRO A 282 11.25 15.99 7.67
CA PRO A 282 11.20 17.30 8.36
C PRO A 282 11.25 17.21 9.86
N LEU A 283 10.63 16.19 10.46
CA LEU A 283 10.49 16.06 11.91
C LEU A 283 11.47 15.03 12.52
N GLN A 284 12.27 14.36 11.69
CA GLN A 284 13.27 13.41 12.19
C GLN A 284 14.52 14.13 12.69
N PRO A 285 15.13 13.67 13.80
CA PRO A 285 16.36 14.24 14.30
C PRO A 285 17.51 14.07 13.30
N THR A 286 18.27 15.12 13.08
CA THR A 286 19.48 15.06 12.27
C THR A 286 20.60 14.33 13.02
N PRO A 287 21.52 13.64 12.32
CA PRO A 287 21.74 13.67 10.86
C PRO A 287 21.15 12.50 10.09
N ARG A 288 20.38 11.60 10.70
CA ARG A 288 19.98 10.33 10.08
C ARG A 288 18.50 10.28 9.78
N SER A 289 18.18 9.94 8.55
CA SER A 289 16.86 9.45 8.18
C SER A 289 16.73 7.97 8.56
N THR A 290 15.63 7.61 9.18
CA THR A 290 15.24 6.23 9.46
C THR A 290 13.90 5.93 8.80
N PHE A 291 13.64 4.64 8.56
CA PHE A 291 12.37 4.18 7.99
C PHE A 291 11.68 3.24 8.99
N PRO A 292 11.10 3.78 10.08
CA PRO A 292 10.44 2.97 11.12
C PRO A 292 9.16 2.29 10.62
N SER A 293 8.57 2.79 9.53
CA SER A 293 7.30 2.36 8.96
C SER A 293 7.24 0.86 8.67
N VAL A 294 8.28 0.29 8.06
CA VAL A 294 8.33 -1.14 7.74
C VAL A 294 8.17 -1.99 9.01
N ARG A 295 8.87 -1.62 10.08
CA ARG A 295 8.75 -2.34 11.37
C ARG A 295 7.34 -2.17 11.94
N ILE A 296 6.79 -0.95 11.90
CA ILE A 296 5.42 -0.67 12.36
C ILE A 296 4.42 -1.58 11.65
N PHE A 297 4.46 -1.64 10.32
CA PHE A 297 3.53 -2.48 9.55
C PHE A 297 3.75 -3.98 9.82
N VAL A 298 4.99 -4.44 9.88
CA VAL A 298 5.30 -5.85 10.18
C VAL A 298 4.79 -6.24 11.56
N ASP A 299 5.03 -5.41 12.57
CA ASP A 299 4.58 -5.67 13.96
C ASP A 299 3.05 -5.62 14.08
N LYS A 300 2.37 -4.83 13.24
CA LYS A 300 0.90 -4.83 13.11
C LYS A 300 0.36 -6.02 12.28
N GLY A 301 1.22 -6.84 11.71
CA GLY A 301 0.85 -8.06 10.99
C GLY A 301 0.74 -7.92 9.47
N PHE A 302 0.97 -6.76 8.89
CA PHE A 302 0.86 -6.54 7.45
C PHE A 302 2.04 -7.11 6.66
N ARG A 303 1.78 -7.43 5.39
CA ARG A 303 2.81 -7.61 4.38
C ARG A 303 3.19 -6.24 3.83
N VAL A 304 4.49 -5.99 3.64
CA VAL A 304 5.00 -4.67 3.26
C VAL A 304 5.81 -4.76 1.98
N LEU A 305 5.55 -3.85 1.06
CA LEU A 305 6.33 -3.62 -0.14
C LEU A 305 6.91 -2.20 -0.07
N PRO A 306 8.11 -2.03 0.52
CA PRO A 306 8.77 -0.74 0.61
C PRO A 306 8.97 -0.11 -0.77
N THR A 307 8.68 1.17 -0.89
CA THR A 307 8.53 1.86 -2.17
C THR A 307 9.36 3.13 -2.21
N SER A 308 10.04 3.39 -3.33
CA SER A 308 10.89 4.58 -3.50
C SER A 308 10.72 5.23 -4.87
N PHE A 309 11.05 6.51 -4.92
CA PHE A 309 11.13 7.31 -6.12
C PHE A 309 12.60 7.66 -6.44
N ARG A 310 12.85 8.71 -7.15
CA ARG A 310 14.11 9.11 -7.83
C ARG A 310 15.39 9.20 -6.99
N ASN A 311 15.32 9.43 -5.68
CA ASN A 311 16.49 9.64 -4.85
C ASN A 311 17.25 8.33 -4.54
N VAL A 312 18.35 8.11 -5.22
CA VAL A 312 19.15 6.86 -5.11
C VAL A 312 19.71 6.62 -3.70
N LYS A 313 19.98 7.68 -2.92
CA LYS A 313 20.44 7.52 -1.53
C LYS A 313 19.31 6.98 -0.66
N ALA A 314 18.11 7.56 -0.79
CA ALA A 314 16.90 7.08 -0.11
C ALA A 314 16.60 5.63 -0.50
N VAL A 315 16.56 5.30 -1.80
CA VAL A 315 16.36 3.93 -2.31
C VAL A 315 17.28 2.92 -1.63
N LYS A 316 18.58 3.20 -1.61
CA LYS A 316 19.57 2.28 -1.03
C LYS A 316 19.39 2.11 0.47
N SER A 317 19.19 3.21 1.18
CA SER A 317 19.00 3.21 2.63
C SER A 317 17.71 2.50 3.03
N PHE A 318 16.62 2.77 2.31
CA PHE A 318 15.33 2.17 2.58
C PHE A 318 15.35 0.64 2.34
N ILE A 319 15.95 0.18 1.23
CA ILE A 319 16.12 -1.26 0.98
C ILE A 319 16.94 -1.92 2.08
N ASP A 320 18.08 -1.33 2.48
CA ASP A 320 18.93 -1.91 3.51
C ASP A 320 18.22 -2.03 4.85
N GLN A 321 17.49 -0.99 5.26
CA GLN A 321 16.74 -0.98 6.51
C GLN A 321 15.54 -1.95 6.46
N SER A 322 14.83 -2.00 5.34
CA SER A 322 13.68 -2.89 5.16
C SER A 322 14.07 -4.36 5.20
N LEU A 323 15.12 -4.74 4.47
CA LEU A 323 15.64 -6.11 4.47
C LEU A 323 16.32 -6.49 5.77
N GLY A 324 16.69 -5.52 6.60
CA GLY A 324 17.17 -5.72 7.96
C GLY A 324 16.08 -6.05 8.98
N VAL A 325 14.80 -5.90 8.64
CA VAL A 325 13.68 -6.33 9.48
C VAL A 325 13.52 -7.85 9.34
N PRO A 326 13.72 -8.65 10.42
CA PRO A 326 13.68 -10.10 10.33
C PRO A 326 12.23 -10.59 10.21
N SER A 327 11.70 -10.61 8.99
CA SER A 327 10.32 -11.01 8.71
C SER A 327 10.14 -11.46 7.25
N ASP A 328 9.35 -12.49 7.05
CA ASP A 328 8.87 -12.94 5.73
C ASP A 328 7.79 -12.01 5.13
N LYS A 329 7.32 -11.06 5.92
CA LYS A 329 6.32 -10.07 5.51
C LYS A 329 6.91 -8.92 4.70
N VAL A 330 8.24 -8.73 4.70
CA VAL A 330 8.92 -7.78 3.80
C VAL A 330 9.08 -8.43 2.44
N LEU A 331 8.30 -7.95 1.46
CA LEU A 331 8.16 -8.63 0.16
C LEU A 331 9.30 -8.33 -0.82
N GLY A 332 10.00 -7.22 -0.65
CA GLY A 332 11.04 -6.76 -1.58
C GLY A 332 11.08 -5.25 -1.69
N HIS A 333 11.01 -4.71 -2.92
CA HIS A 333 11.04 -3.27 -3.15
C HIS A 333 10.32 -2.86 -4.43
N LEU A 334 9.57 -1.75 -4.40
CA LEU A 334 8.88 -1.13 -5.52
C LEU A 334 9.55 0.19 -5.90
N CYS A 335 9.77 0.42 -7.18
CA CYS A 335 10.18 1.72 -7.71
C CYS A 335 9.00 2.40 -8.39
N THR A 336 8.83 3.71 -8.19
CA THR A 336 7.71 4.47 -8.78
C THR A 336 8.17 5.48 -9.82
N VAL A 337 7.24 5.84 -10.69
CA VAL A 337 7.22 7.07 -11.49
C VAL A 337 5.83 7.68 -11.42
N TRP A 338 5.76 9.02 -11.45
CA TRP A 338 4.53 9.79 -11.27
C TRP A 338 4.13 10.59 -12.52
N HIS A 339 4.60 10.14 -13.67
CA HIS A 339 4.19 10.62 -15.00
C HIS A 339 4.56 9.57 -16.04
N PRO A 340 3.86 9.50 -17.16
CA PRO A 340 4.22 8.60 -18.25
C PRO A 340 5.65 8.86 -18.75
N LEU A 341 6.37 7.81 -19.06
CA LEU A 341 7.72 7.91 -19.61
C LEU A 341 7.76 7.43 -21.05
N ALA A 342 8.57 8.10 -21.87
CA ALA A 342 8.83 7.67 -23.22
C ALA A 342 9.51 6.30 -23.27
N LYS A 343 9.32 5.57 -24.37
CA LYS A 343 9.97 4.29 -24.63
C LYS A 343 11.50 4.40 -24.46
N GLY A 344 12.09 3.44 -23.81
CA GLY A 344 13.53 3.36 -23.54
C GLY A 344 13.99 4.08 -22.27
N GLN A 345 13.09 4.63 -21.47
CA GLN A 345 13.43 5.37 -20.25
C GLN A 345 13.26 4.55 -18.96
N TYR A 346 12.22 3.70 -18.84
CA TYR A 346 11.96 2.97 -17.60
C TYR A 346 13.13 2.14 -17.10
N ALA A 347 13.74 1.32 -17.96
CA ALA A 347 14.89 0.49 -17.57
C ALA A 347 16.17 1.29 -17.29
N LYS A 348 16.21 2.58 -17.61
CA LYS A 348 17.35 3.48 -17.36
C LYS A 348 17.24 4.24 -16.05
N LEU A 349 16.09 4.22 -15.38
CA LEU A 349 15.84 4.93 -14.13
C LEU A 349 16.92 4.63 -13.08
N PRO A 350 17.52 5.66 -12.48
CA PRO A 350 18.59 5.48 -11.48
C PRO A 350 18.13 4.67 -10.25
N GLN A 351 16.88 4.93 -9.77
CA GLN A 351 16.27 4.19 -8.66
C GLN A 351 16.12 2.71 -9.00
N LEU A 352 15.62 2.36 -10.18
CA LEU A 352 15.45 0.97 -10.60
C LEU A 352 16.79 0.24 -10.73
N LYS A 353 17.82 0.92 -11.26
CA LYS A 353 19.18 0.35 -11.33
C LYS A 353 19.75 0.05 -9.94
N ALA A 354 19.55 0.97 -9.00
CA ALA A 354 20.03 0.80 -7.63
C ALA A 354 19.27 -0.32 -6.90
N ALA A 355 17.95 -0.35 -7.01
CA ALA A 355 17.09 -1.38 -6.43
C ALA A 355 17.42 -2.77 -7.02
N SER A 356 17.51 -2.88 -8.35
CA SER A 356 17.89 -4.13 -9.04
C SER A 356 19.19 -4.72 -8.50
N LYS A 357 20.24 -3.90 -8.33
CA LYS A 357 21.52 -4.36 -7.77
C LYS A 357 21.37 -4.88 -6.34
N LYS A 358 20.63 -4.18 -5.49
CA LYS A 358 20.42 -4.51 -4.08
C LYS A 358 19.57 -5.78 -3.90
N ILE A 359 18.43 -5.86 -4.57
CA ILE A 359 17.51 -6.99 -4.47
C ILE A 359 18.16 -8.28 -5.02
N ARG A 360 18.87 -8.22 -6.16
CA ARG A 360 19.61 -9.38 -6.67
C ARG A 360 20.69 -9.86 -5.70
N LYS A 361 21.42 -8.94 -5.06
CA LYS A 361 22.42 -9.32 -4.04
C LYS A 361 21.76 -10.01 -2.86
N ALA A 362 20.65 -9.50 -2.37
CA ALA A 362 19.90 -10.09 -1.26
C ALA A 362 19.37 -11.48 -1.62
N SER A 363 18.80 -11.64 -2.81
CA SER A 363 18.27 -12.94 -3.29
C SER A 363 19.36 -14.01 -3.51
N ALA A 364 20.63 -13.62 -3.75
CA ALA A 364 21.74 -14.55 -3.93
C ALA A 364 22.32 -15.06 -2.59
N VAL A 365 22.08 -14.35 -1.49
CA VAL A 365 22.59 -14.70 -0.14
C VAL A 365 21.53 -15.49 0.65
N SER A 366 20.29 -15.41 0.23
CA SER A 366 19.18 -16.14 0.80
C SER A 366 18.99 -17.49 0.13
#